data_7fcdd0b79964dc9d37e9bc72d23e6f98
#
_entry.id   7fcdd0b79964dc9d37e9bc72d23e6f98
#
_cell.length_a   1.000
_cell.length_b   1.000
_cell.length_c   1.000
_cell.angle_alpha   90.00
_cell.angle_beta   90.00
_cell.angle_gamma   90.00
#
_symmetry.space_group_name_H-M   'P 1'
#
loop_
_entity.id
_entity.type
_entity.pdbx_description
1 polymer ?
#
loop_
_entity_poly.entity_id
_entity_poly.type
_entity_poly.pdbx_seq_one_letter_code
_entity_poly.pdbx_strand_id
1 'polypeptide(L)'
;MTEQRQDPILIVGGGMAGALLALLLRHHGAGAVTLVEAHPLTLPDSPPLTPSFDARSTALSAGTLGVLDELGLGAAIREHAAAIDTVHVSRQSRLGLTRMQAVEEGVPQLGAVVENRWLGFVLLRALYADDAITVKAPEHLSGVRRLEAGYQVTLSGGDTLTTPLLIAADGARSRTREWLGISARDTDTGHDAIIANLSLAAPHQGVAYERFLNDGPLALLPLPDQRYALVWTGPREQVEQWLAMDDATLLTQLRERLPADAPPVTAIGERQRYPLVLTHACAQAVPHAVVVGNAAHTLHPVAGQGFNLTVRDLLALASTVGPSATPGKLSVLQQYARGREQDQALISQASRWVPELFRVQQPLFAHSRQLGLVALDILPGLRSGFARRAMGL
;
A
#
# COMPACT_ATOMS: atom_id res chain seq x y z
N MET A 1 -44.80 9.32 -0.10
CA MET A 1 -43.88 8.35 0.50
C MET A 1 -42.54 9.11 0.64
N THR A 2 -42.20 9.52 1.85
CA THR A 2 -40.88 10.11 2.14
C THR A 2 -39.85 9.00 1.94
N GLU A 3 -39.00 9.11 0.94
CA GLU A 3 -37.78 8.30 0.83
C GLU A 3 -37.06 8.41 2.16
N GLN A 4 -37.02 7.32 2.94
CA GLN A 4 -36.14 7.23 4.11
C GLN A 4 -34.71 7.34 3.59
N ARG A 5 -34.13 8.53 3.73
CA ARG A 5 -32.74 8.78 3.43
C ARG A 5 -31.93 7.81 4.32
N GLN A 6 -31.39 6.79 3.71
CA GLN A 6 -30.50 5.85 4.42
C GLN A 6 -29.30 6.64 4.92
N ASP A 7 -28.96 6.46 6.20
CA ASP A 7 -27.75 7.05 6.76
C ASP A 7 -26.53 6.62 5.93
N PRO A 8 -25.56 7.53 5.67
CA PRO A 8 -24.42 7.24 4.82
C PRO A 8 -23.49 6.20 5.46
N ILE A 9 -22.76 5.43 4.64
CA ILE A 9 -21.60 4.69 5.09
C ILE A 9 -20.52 5.71 5.48
N LEU A 10 -19.93 5.55 6.67
CA LEU A 10 -18.94 6.48 7.18
C LEU A 10 -17.54 5.89 7.12
N ILE A 11 -16.63 6.57 6.43
CA ILE A 11 -15.20 6.25 6.35
C ILE A 11 -14.41 7.27 7.15
N VAL A 12 -13.54 6.82 8.04
CA VAL A 12 -12.63 7.66 8.82
C VAL A 12 -11.21 7.47 8.31
N GLY A 13 -10.63 8.56 7.81
CA GLY A 13 -9.33 8.59 7.15
C GLY A 13 -9.45 8.80 5.63
N GLY A 14 -9.06 9.98 5.17
CA GLY A 14 -9.12 10.42 3.76
C GLY A 14 -7.82 10.17 2.99
N GLY A 15 -6.92 9.33 3.51
CA GLY A 15 -5.72 8.91 2.77
C GLY A 15 -6.06 8.01 1.57
N MET A 16 -5.03 7.50 0.89
CA MET A 16 -5.19 6.68 -0.33
C MET A 16 -6.22 5.54 -0.18
N ALA A 17 -6.20 4.83 0.96
CA ALA A 17 -7.11 3.72 1.21
C ALA A 17 -8.57 4.18 1.37
N GLY A 18 -8.82 5.20 2.19
CA GLY A 18 -10.18 5.69 2.42
C GLY A 18 -10.77 6.38 1.19
N ALA A 19 -9.95 7.18 0.49
CA ALA A 19 -10.35 7.82 -0.76
C ALA A 19 -10.73 6.80 -1.84
N LEU A 20 -9.89 5.80 -2.07
CA LEU A 20 -10.18 4.73 -3.01
C LEU A 20 -11.39 3.90 -2.61
N LEU A 21 -11.54 3.60 -1.30
CA LEU A 21 -12.71 2.85 -0.82
C LEU A 21 -14.01 3.59 -1.06
N ALA A 22 -14.06 4.91 -0.84
CA ALA A 22 -15.26 5.70 -1.11
C ALA A 22 -15.71 5.58 -2.57
N LEU A 23 -14.76 5.67 -3.52
CA LEU A 23 -15.03 5.48 -4.94
C LEU A 23 -15.47 4.06 -5.27
N LEU A 24 -14.81 3.04 -4.70
CA LEU A 24 -15.18 1.64 -4.91
C LEU A 24 -16.59 1.34 -4.37
N LEU A 25 -16.94 1.84 -3.19
CA LEU A 25 -18.28 1.66 -2.62
C LEU A 25 -19.34 2.25 -3.54
N ARG A 26 -19.13 3.44 -4.08
CA ARG A 26 -20.02 4.07 -5.06
C ARG A 26 -20.12 3.26 -6.35
N HIS A 27 -19.00 2.82 -6.88
CA HIS A 27 -18.95 1.97 -8.08
C HIS A 27 -19.74 0.67 -7.89
N HIS A 28 -19.69 0.07 -6.69
CA HIS A 28 -20.42 -1.16 -6.36
C HIS A 28 -21.84 -0.93 -5.82
N GLY A 29 -22.41 0.26 -5.98
CA GLY A 29 -23.84 0.52 -5.73
C GLY A 29 -24.17 0.95 -4.30
N ALA A 30 -23.21 1.28 -3.47
CA ALA A 30 -23.50 1.90 -2.18
C ALA A 30 -24.24 3.24 -2.38
N GLY A 31 -25.13 3.58 -1.46
CA GLY A 31 -25.79 4.88 -1.41
C GLY A 31 -24.85 6.02 -1.08
N ALA A 32 -25.24 6.93 -0.19
CA ALA A 32 -24.35 8.02 0.23
C ALA A 32 -23.16 7.51 1.05
N VAL A 33 -22.00 8.13 0.83
CA VAL A 33 -20.76 7.88 1.58
C VAL A 33 -20.29 9.19 2.20
N THR A 34 -19.90 9.16 3.48
CA THR A 34 -19.25 10.30 4.14
C THR A 34 -17.81 9.92 4.48
N LEU A 35 -16.87 10.74 4.05
CA LEU A 35 -15.44 10.62 4.32
C LEU A 35 -15.01 11.69 5.32
N VAL A 36 -14.44 11.30 6.46
CA VAL A 36 -13.92 12.20 7.48
C VAL A 36 -12.40 12.14 7.48
N GLU A 37 -11.73 13.30 7.36
CA GLU A 37 -10.28 13.39 7.34
C GLU A 37 -9.79 14.55 8.23
N ALA A 38 -8.76 14.27 9.04
CA ALA A 38 -8.21 15.22 10.00
C ALA A 38 -7.43 16.37 9.33
N HIS A 39 -6.85 16.12 8.18
CA HIS A 39 -6.12 17.14 7.43
C HIS A 39 -7.01 17.77 6.36
N PRO A 40 -6.75 19.04 5.99
CA PRO A 40 -7.49 19.66 4.90
C PRO A 40 -7.39 18.85 3.61
N LEU A 41 -8.55 18.53 3.03
CA LEU A 41 -8.68 17.91 1.72
C LEU A 41 -9.55 18.85 0.88
N THR A 42 -8.95 19.86 0.29
CA THR A 42 -9.63 20.71 -0.70
C THR A 42 -9.41 20.15 -2.08
N LEU A 43 -10.36 20.40 -3.01
CA LEU A 43 -10.14 20.08 -4.44
C LEU A 43 -8.91 20.84 -4.92
N PRO A 44 -7.81 20.16 -5.26
CA PRO A 44 -6.57 20.85 -5.55
C PRO A 44 -6.51 21.31 -7.01
N ASP A 45 -5.93 22.50 -7.25
CA ASP A 45 -5.51 22.93 -8.59
C ASP A 45 -4.18 22.27 -8.99
N SER A 46 -3.43 21.75 -8.02
CA SER A 46 -2.16 21.05 -8.17
C SER A 46 -2.08 19.87 -7.19
N PRO A 47 -1.21 18.88 -7.44
CA PRO A 47 -1.05 17.72 -6.56
C PRO A 47 -0.80 18.12 -5.10
N PRO A 48 -1.64 17.65 -4.16
CA PRO A 48 -1.55 18.03 -2.75
C PRO A 48 -0.30 17.44 -2.07
N LEU A 49 0.17 18.15 -1.03
CA LEU A 49 1.16 17.62 -0.09
C LEU A 49 0.51 17.49 1.28
N THR A 50 0.06 16.30 1.61
CA THR A 50 -0.44 15.93 2.93
C THR A 50 0.33 14.72 3.44
N PRO A 51 0.25 14.35 4.74
CA PRO A 51 0.95 13.16 5.25
C PRO A 51 0.66 11.85 4.51
N SER A 52 -0.51 11.74 3.85
CA SER A 52 -0.89 10.58 3.06
C SER A 52 -0.57 10.73 1.56
N PHE A 53 -0.43 11.99 1.07
CA PHE A 53 -0.18 12.33 -0.32
C PHE A 53 1.09 13.17 -0.41
N ASP A 54 2.23 12.53 -0.18
CA ASP A 54 3.55 13.15 -0.16
C ASP A 54 4.39 12.78 -1.39
N ALA A 55 5.67 13.10 -1.36
CA ALA A 55 6.61 12.80 -2.44
C ALA A 55 7.09 11.34 -2.47
N ARG A 56 6.63 10.50 -1.54
CA ARG A 56 6.89 9.05 -1.63
C ARG A 56 6.16 8.47 -2.83
N SER A 57 6.58 7.30 -3.24
CA SER A 57 6.00 6.61 -4.39
C SER A 57 5.39 5.28 -3.98
N THR A 58 4.35 4.89 -4.70
CA THR A 58 3.68 3.61 -4.54
C THR A 58 3.81 2.80 -5.83
N ALA A 59 4.26 1.56 -5.70
CA ALA A 59 4.22 0.59 -6.78
C ALA A 59 2.82 -0.03 -6.85
N LEU A 60 2.11 0.23 -7.95
CA LEU A 60 0.81 -0.34 -8.26
C LEU A 60 1.01 -1.59 -9.11
N SER A 61 0.49 -2.73 -8.69
CA SER A 61 0.52 -3.97 -9.47
C SER A 61 -0.44 -3.91 -10.66
N ALA A 62 -0.28 -4.80 -11.63
CA ALA A 62 -1.18 -4.89 -12.78
C ALA A 62 -2.65 -5.05 -12.36
N GLY A 63 -2.94 -5.89 -11.36
CA GLY A 63 -4.29 -6.04 -10.82
C GLY A 63 -4.83 -4.76 -10.18
N THR A 64 -3.99 -4.03 -9.43
CA THR A 64 -4.37 -2.72 -8.86
C THR A 64 -4.66 -1.70 -9.95
N LEU A 65 -3.85 -1.67 -11.02
CA LEU A 65 -4.10 -0.81 -12.17
C LEU A 65 -5.43 -1.17 -12.87
N GLY A 66 -5.76 -2.46 -12.97
CA GLY A 66 -7.05 -2.91 -13.48
C GLY A 66 -8.23 -2.36 -12.67
N VAL A 67 -8.17 -2.40 -11.34
CA VAL A 67 -9.19 -1.80 -10.46
C VAL A 67 -9.32 -0.29 -10.70
N LEU A 68 -8.20 0.41 -10.88
CA LEU A 68 -8.21 1.84 -11.17
C LEU A 68 -8.73 2.16 -12.58
N ASP A 69 -8.49 1.27 -13.55
CA ASP A 69 -9.06 1.36 -14.91
C ASP A 69 -10.59 1.19 -14.89
N GLU A 70 -11.11 0.24 -14.11
CA GLU A 70 -12.56 0.04 -13.91
C GLU A 70 -13.25 1.28 -13.32
N LEU A 71 -12.55 2.03 -12.46
CA LEU A 71 -13.01 3.32 -11.93
C LEU A 71 -12.81 4.50 -12.91
N GLY A 72 -12.24 4.28 -14.10
CA GLY A 72 -11.94 5.33 -15.08
C GLY A 72 -10.74 6.21 -14.71
N LEU A 73 -9.92 5.82 -13.72
CA LEU A 73 -8.81 6.63 -13.18
C LEU A 73 -7.45 6.27 -13.77
N GLY A 74 -7.34 5.10 -14.41
CA GLY A 74 -6.04 4.55 -14.82
C GLY A 74 -5.30 5.41 -15.84
N ALA A 75 -6.00 6.03 -16.79
CA ALA A 75 -5.37 6.91 -17.77
C ALA A 75 -4.69 8.12 -17.09
N ALA A 76 -5.42 8.82 -16.22
CA ALA A 76 -4.89 9.98 -15.49
C ALA A 76 -3.71 9.59 -14.56
N ILE A 77 -3.73 8.40 -13.96
CA ILE A 77 -2.63 7.92 -13.12
C ILE A 77 -1.38 7.68 -13.97
N ARG A 78 -1.53 7.08 -15.17
CA ARG A 78 -0.40 6.77 -16.07
C ARG A 78 0.29 8.01 -16.64
N GLU A 79 -0.35 9.17 -16.66
CA GLU A 79 0.28 10.42 -17.11
C GLU A 79 1.55 10.78 -16.33
N HIS A 80 1.61 10.41 -15.04
CA HIS A 80 2.74 10.67 -14.15
C HIS A 80 3.26 9.41 -13.43
N ALA A 81 3.09 8.25 -14.04
CA ALA A 81 3.62 6.99 -13.56
C ALA A 81 4.71 6.47 -14.49
N ALA A 82 5.64 5.70 -13.94
CA ALA A 82 6.60 4.93 -14.72
C ALA A 82 6.20 3.45 -14.74
N ALA A 83 6.15 2.84 -15.92
CA ALA A 83 5.85 1.43 -16.06
C ALA A 83 6.94 0.55 -15.41
N ILE A 84 6.51 -0.58 -14.86
CA ILE A 84 7.39 -1.68 -14.44
C ILE A 84 7.24 -2.79 -15.49
N ASP A 85 8.22 -2.94 -16.37
CA ASP A 85 8.25 -3.96 -17.41
C ASP A 85 9.02 -5.20 -16.97
N THR A 86 10.00 -4.99 -16.08
CA THR A 86 10.84 -6.03 -15.51
C THR A 86 11.03 -5.84 -14.03
N VAL A 87 10.87 -6.91 -13.25
CA VAL A 87 11.30 -6.96 -11.85
C VAL A 87 12.53 -7.84 -11.76
N HIS A 88 13.64 -7.26 -11.31
CA HIS A 88 14.93 -7.91 -11.12
C HIS A 88 15.15 -8.19 -9.64
N VAL A 89 14.99 -9.44 -9.23
CA VAL A 89 15.26 -9.89 -7.87
C VAL A 89 16.65 -10.51 -7.78
N SER A 90 17.48 -10.00 -6.90
CA SER A 90 18.87 -10.49 -6.74
C SER A 90 19.31 -10.49 -5.28
N ARG A 91 20.45 -11.16 -5.02
CA ARG A 91 21.12 -11.16 -3.72
C ARG A 91 22.55 -10.66 -3.84
N GLN A 92 23.03 -9.94 -2.81
CA GLN A 92 24.42 -9.51 -2.74
C GLN A 92 25.36 -10.72 -2.65
N SER A 93 26.44 -10.71 -3.42
CA SER A 93 27.57 -11.65 -3.36
C SER A 93 27.22 -13.14 -3.61
N ARG A 94 26.10 -13.47 -4.27
CA ARG A 94 25.77 -14.86 -4.64
C ARG A 94 25.16 -14.93 -6.03
N LEU A 95 25.39 -16.07 -6.69
CA LEU A 95 24.70 -16.46 -7.92
C LEU A 95 23.22 -16.77 -7.58
N GLY A 96 22.29 -16.15 -8.26
CA GLY A 96 20.84 -16.28 -8.10
C GLY A 96 20.20 -14.96 -8.49
N LEU A 97 19.73 -14.91 -9.70
CA LEU A 97 19.05 -13.80 -10.32
C LEU A 97 17.73 -14.32 -10.84
N THR A 98 16.63 -13.70 -10.44
CA THR A 98 15.33 -13.98 -11.03
C THR A 98 14.81 -12.72 -11.70
N ARG A 99 14.47 -12.83 -12.98
CA ARG A 99 13.80 -11.76 -13.72
C ARG A 99 12.38 -12.19 -14.04
N MET A 100 11.44 -11.31 -13.74
CA MET A 100 10.06 -11.41 -14.18
C MET A 100 9.83 -10.34 -15.22
N GLN A 101 9.34 -10.69 -16.40
CA GLN A 101 9.12 -9.76 -17.51
C GLN A 101 7.65 -9.76 -17.92
N ALA A 102 7.10 -8.58 -18.19
CA ALA A 102 5.71 -8.41 -18.58
C ALA A 102 5.36 -9.26 -19.83
N VAL A 103 6.27 -9.32 -20.80
CA VAL A 103 6.09 -10.09 -22.04
C VAL A 103 5.94 -11.59 -21.78
N GLU A 104 6.67 -12.13 -20.79
CA GLU A 104 6.61 -13.57 -20.44
C GLU A 104 5.30 -13.91 -19.71
N GLU A 105 4.71 -12.95 -18.99
CA GLU A 105 3.44 -13.10 -18.27
C GLU A 105 2.22 -12.75 -19.14
N GLY A 106 2.44 -12.25 -20.36
CA GLY A 106 1.38 -11.89 -21.31
C GLY A 106 0.58 -10.64 -20.89
N VAL A 107 1.22 -9.74 -20.15
CA VAL A 107 0.61 -8.47 -19.69
C VAL A 107 1.34 -7.27 -20.31
N PRO A 108 0.67 -6.13 -20.48
CA PRO A 108 1.31 -4.92 -21.02
C PRO A 108 2.45 -4.40 -20.11
N GLN A 109 2.31 -4.55 -18.81
CA GLN A 109 3.29 -4.18 -17.78
C GLN A 109 3.00 -4.96 -16.49
N LEU A 110 4.02 -5.24 -15.67
CA LEU A 110 3.85 -5.89 -14.37
C LEU A 110 3.19 -4.96 -13.34
N GLY A 111 3.32 -3.67 -13.55
CA GLY A 111 2.78 -2.62 -12.69
C GLY A 111 3.27 -1.24 -13.13
N ALA A 112 3.05 -0.25 -12.28
CA ALA A 112 3.58 1.09 -12.45
C ALA A 112 3.92 1.73 -11.12
N VAL A 113 4.86 2.66 -11.11
CA VAL A 113 5.20 3.45 -9.91
C VAL A 113 4.70 4.87 -10.09
N VAL A 114 3.96 5.35 -9.11
CA VAL A 114 3.40 6.70 -9.10
C VAL A 114 3.73 7.40 -7.78
N GLU A 115 4.02 8.70 -7.84
CA GLU A 115 4.17 9.52 -6.63
C GLU A 115 2.81 9.64 -5.91
N ASN A 116 2.80 9.48 -4.58
CA ASN A 116 1.57 9.50 -3.78
C ASN A 116 0.78 10.81 -3.96
N ARG A 117 1.49 11.94 -4.13
CA ARG A 117 0.85 13.23 -4.39
C ARG A 117 0.03 13.24 -5.68
N TRP A 118 0.50 12.57 -6.75
CA TRP A 118 -0.24 12.47 -7.99
C TRP A 118 -1.42 11.51 -7.87
N LEU A 119 -1.21 10.34 -7.26
CA LEU A 119 -2.30 9.41 -6.96
C LEU A 119 -3.39 10.08 -6.13
N GLY A 120 -3.00 10.83 -5.10
CA GLY A 120 -3.91 11.62 -4.27
C GLY A 120 -4.69 12.67 -5.06
N PHE A 121 -4.02 13.38 -5.98
CA PHE A 121 -4.66 14.35 -6.85
C PHE A 121 -5.78 13.72 -7.69
N VAL A 122 -5.48 12.58 -8.33
CA VAL A 122 -6.47 11.86 -9.17
C VAL A 122 -7.63 11.36 -8.32
N LEU A 123 -7.35 10.75 -7.16
CA LEU A 123 -8.39 10.25 -6.25
C LEU A 123 -9.29 11.37 -5.72
N LEU A 124 -8.71 12.49 -5.27
CA LEU A 124 -9.47 13.62 -4.73
C LEU A 124 -10.35 14.26 -5.80
N ARG A 125 -9.86 14.42 -7.02
CA ARG A 125 -10.69 14.93 -8.12
C ARG A 125 -11.89 14.03 -8.38
N ALA A 126 -11.72 12.72 -8.36
CA ALA A 126 -12.82 11.77 -8.52
C ALA A 126 -13.81 11.84 -7.35
N LEU A 127 -13.32 11.95 -6.10
CA LEU A 127 -14.17 12.10 -4.91
C LEU A 127 -15.08 13.35 -5.01
N TYR A 128 -14.52 14.49 -5.39
CA TYR A 128 -15.28 15.73 -5.50
C TYR A 128 -16.18 15.80 -6.73
N ALA A 129 -16.03 14.87 -7.68
CA ALA A 129 -16.91 14.75 -8.83
C ALA A 129 -18.16 13.88 -8.58
N ASP A 130 -18.23 13.14 -7.46
CA ASP A 130 -19.40 12.33 -7.10
C ASP A 130 -20.21 13.02 -6.00
N ASP A 131 -21.37 13.58 -6.34
CA ASP A 131 -22.27 14.30 -5.42
C ASP A 131 -22.80 13.45 -4.26
N ALA A 132 -22.71 12.13 -4.35
CA ALA A 132 -23.10 11.20 -3.27
C ALA A 132 -21.97 10.94 -2.27
N ILE A 133 -20.77 11.50 -2.49
CA ILE A 133 -19.67 11.47 -1.54
C ILE A 133 -19.56 12.82 -0.84
N THR A 134 -19.73 12.82 0.48
CA THR A 134 -19.52 14.02 1.30
C THR A 134 -18.17 13.95 1.98
N VAL A 135 -17.28 14.90 1.69
CA VAL A 135 -15.98 15.03 2.36
C VAL A 135 -16.08 16.04 3.51
N LYS A 136 -15.77 15.59 4.73
CA LYS A 136 -15.67 16.43 5.93
C LYS A 136 -14.18 16.52 6.33
N ALA A 137 -13.55 17.60 5.92
CA ALA A 137 -12.13 17.90 6.20
C ALA A 137 -11.92 19.42 6.29
N PRO A 138 -11.13 19.92 7.25
CA PRO A 138 -10.43 19.17 8.30
C PRO A 138 -11.37 18.82 9.46
N GLU A 139 -11.61 17.54 9.68
CA GLU A 139 -12.43 17.04 10.78
C GLU A 139 -11.89 15.68 11.28
N HIS A 140 -11.99 15.42 12.56
CA HIS A 140 -11.67 14.14 13.15
C HIS A 140 -12.73 13.69 14.14
N LEU A 141 -12.78 12.39 14.44
CA LEU A 141 -13.68 11.90 15.46
C LEU A 141 -13.17 12.30 16.86
N SER A 142 -14.06 12.82 17.68
CA SER A 142 -13.86 13.06 19.09
C SER A 142 -14.55 12.03 19.98
N GLY A 143 -15.50 11.24 19.43
CA GLY A 143 -16.18 10.17 20.15
C GLY A 143 -16.90 9.21 19.22
N VAL A 144 -17.06 7.97 19.70
CA VAL A 144 -17.80 6.90 19.00
C VAL A 144 -18.73 6.22 20.01
N ARG A 145 -20.00 6.12 19.69
CA ARG A 145 -21.02 5.44 20.51
C ARG A 145 -21.74 4.38 19.66
N ARG A 146 -21.76 3.15 20.14
CA ARG A 146 -22.52 2.08 19.51
C ARG A 146 -24.02 2.28 19.68
N LEU A 147 -24.75 2.06 18.61
CA LEU A 147 -26.22 2.00 18.57
C LEU A 147 -26.67 0.55 18.28
N GLU A 148 -27.97 0.32 18.32
CA GLU A 148 -28.54 -0.99 17.96
C GLU A 148 -28.30 -1.33 16.49
N ALA A 149 -28.45 -0.36 15.57
CA ALA A 149 -28.32 -0.54 14.12
C ALA A 149 -27.13 0.22 13.51
N GLY A 150 -26.06 0.46 14.25
CA GLY A 150 -24.90 1.17 13.72
C GLY A 150 -24.06 1.87 14.78
N TYR A 151 -23.51 3.01 14.40
CA TYR A 151 -22.72 3.89 15.27
C TYR A 151 -23.19 5.34 15.16
N GLN A 152 -23.10 6.05 16.26
CA GLN A 152 -23.09 7.50 16.29
C GLN A 152 -21.65 7.97 16.55
N VAL A 153 -21.16 8.87 15.73
CA VAL A 153 -19.84 9.49 15.90
C VAL A 153 -20.01 10.98 16.20
N THR A 154 -19.13 11.52 17.02
CA THR A 154 -19.03 12.96 17.28
C THR A 154 -17.77 13.48 16.60
N LEU A 155 -17.90 14.56 15.82
CA LEU A 155 -16.80 15.22 15.14
C LEU A 155 -16.14 16.26 16.05
N SER A 156 -14.93 16.69 15.70
CA SER A 156 -14.18 17.72 16.43
C SER A 156 -14.92 19.06 16.53
N GLY A 157 -15.70 19.41 15.49
CA GLY A 157 -16.58 20.59 15.47
C GLY A 157 -17.83 20.48 16.35
N GLY A 158 -18.09 19.33 16.98
CA GLY A 158 -19.26 19.07 17.81
C GLY A 158 -20.46 18.46 17.07
N ASP A 159 -20.43 18.40 15.77
CA ASP A 159 -21.46 17.71 14.96
C ASP A 159 -21.50 16.23 15.28
N THR A 160 -22.70 15.64 15.18
CA THR A 160 -22.89 14.20 15.32
C THR A 160 -23.43 13.60 14.02
N LEU A 161 -22.90 12.43 13.65
CA LEU A 161 -23.34 11.66 12.49
C LEU A 161 -23.76 10.26 12.94
N THR A 162 -24.80 9.70 12.30
CA THR A 162 -25.17 8.29 12.44
C THR A 162 -24.79 7.53 11.18
N THR A 163 -24.42 6.26 11.33
CA THR A 163 -24.05 5.41 10.22
C THR A 163 -24.42 3.95 10.48
N PRO A 164 -24.95 3.21 9.49
CA PRO A 164 -25.14 1.78 9.59
C PRO A 164 -23.83 0.99 9.52
N LEU A 165 -22.76 1.61 8.96
CA LEU A 165 -21.43 1.01 8.83
C LEU A 165 -20.34 2.08 9.02
N LEU A 166 -19.51 1.89 10.04
CA LEU A 166 -18.32 2.70 10.33
C LEU A 166 -17.06 1.96 9.83
N ILE A 167 -16.28 2.61 8.98
CA ILE A 167 -15.07 2.04 8.40
C ILE A 167 -13.84 2.82 8.90
N ALA A 168 -12.95 2.15 9.62
CA ALA A 168 -11.70 2.73 10.08
C ALA A 168 -10.60 2.55 9.02
N ALA A 169 -10.18 3.65 8.38
CA ALA A 169 -9.10 3.75 7.40
C ALA A 169 -8.03 4.78 7.82
N ASP A 170 -7.96 5.13 9.12
CA ASP A 170 -7.18 6.21 9.73
C ASP A 170 -5.74 5.81 10.09
N GLY A 171 -5.20 4.79 9.41
CA GLY A 171 -3.78 4.43 9.44
C GLY A 171 -3.38 3.51 10.60
N ALA A 172 -2.08 3.22 10.70
CA ALA A 172 -1.55 2.21 11.63
C ALA A 172 -1.87 2.51 13.10
N ARG A 173 -1.86 3.78 13.49
CA ARG A 173 -2.22 4.27 14.84
C ARG A 173 -3.69 4.68 14.93
N SER A 174 -4.58 3.87 14.34
CA SER A 174 -6.01 4.12 14.24
C SER A 174 -6.68 4.28 15.62
N ARG A 175 -7.11 5.49 15.93
CA ARG A 175 -7.93 5.76 17.10
C ARG A 175 -9.35 5.21 16.93
N THR A 176 -9.85 5.20 15.70
CA THR A 176 -11.17 4.63 15.40
C THR A 176 -11.19 3.13 15.73
N ARG A 177 -10.14 2.39 15.36
CA ARG A 177 -9.98 0.97 15.75
C ARG A 177 -10.03 0.78 17.26
N GLU A 178 -9.35 1.64 18.03
CA GLU A 178 -9.36 1.59 19.50
C GLU A 178 -10.75 1.82 20.06
N TRP A 179 -11.49 2.82 19.59
CA TRP A 179 -12.88 3.08 20.01
C TRP A 179 -13.84 1.95 19.66
N LEU A 180 -13.56 1.19 18.60
CA LEU A 180 -14.31 -0.01 18.25
C LEU A 180 -13.98 -1.22 19.14
N GLY A 181 -13.03 -1.08 20.08
CA GLY A 181 -12.57 -2.16 20.96
C GLY A 181 -11.73 -3.21 20.22
N ILE A 182 -11.22 -2.89 19.04
CA ILE A 182 -10.37 -3.80 18.24
C ILE A 182 -8.91 -3.54 18.62
N SER A 183 -8.32 -4.49 19.34
CA SER A 183 -6.88 -4.46 19.66
C SER A 183 -6.03 -4.75 18.42
N ALA A 184 -4.77 -4.30 18.43
CA ALA A 184 -3.80 -4.66 17.40
C ALA A 184 -2.52 -5.18 18.08
N ARG A 185 -1.82 -6.03 17.37
CA ARG A 185 -0.48 -6.48 17.74
C ARG A 185 0.54 -5.71 16.90
N ASP A 186 1.37 -4.94 17.56
CA ASP A 186 2.49 -4.27 16.93
C ASP A 186 3.77 -5.09 17.15
N THR A 187 4.55 -5.24 16.08
CA THR A 187 5.85 -5.92 16.11
C THR A 187 6.89 -4.94 15.57
N ASP A 188 7.74 -4.42 16.43
CA ASP A 188 8.91 -3.65 16.01
C ASP A 188 9.96 -4.63 15.45
N THR A 189 10.35 -4.42 14.19
CA THR A 189 11.33 -5.27 13.51
C THR A 189 12.78 -4.96 13.91
N GLY A 190 13.02 -3.86 14.62
CA GLY A 190 14.36 -3.31 14.90
C GLY A 190 15.03 -2.71 13.66
N HIS A 191 14.30 -2.61 12.54
CA HIS A 191 14.78 -2.06 11.28
C HIS A 191 14.02 -0.80 10.93
N ASP A 192 14.70 0.08 10.22
CA ASP A 192 14.12 1.26 9.60
C ASP A 192 14.42 1.23 8.09
N ALA A 193 13.75 2.06 7.32
CA ALA A 193 14.06 2.30 5.92
C ALA A 193 14.44 3.75 5.66
N ILE A 194 15.43 3.97 4.81
CA ILE A 194 15.63 5.25 4.12
C ILE A 194 14.79 5.22 2.85
N ILE A 195 14.02 6.29 2.65
CA ILE A 195 13.30 6.58 1.42
C ILE A 195 13.87 7.86 0.83
N ALA A 196 14.23 7.83 -0.44
CA ALA A 196 14.75 8.99 -1.18
C ALA A 196 14.48 8.80 -2.68
N ASN A 197 14.50 9.91 -3.44
CA ASN A 197 14.51 9.86 -4.88
C ASN A 197 15.95 9.98 -5.39
N LEU A 198 16.29 9.18 -6.41
CA LEU A 198 17.61 9.14 -7.03
C LEU A 198 17.52 9.68 -8.47
N SER A 199 18.49 10.46 -8.89
CA SER A 199 18.67 10.85 -10.31
C SER A 199 19.62 9.88 -11.00
N LEU A 200 19.40 9.62 -12.28
CA LEU A 200 20.14 8.63 -13.06
C LEU A 200 20.88 9.31 -14.21
N ALA A 201 22.03 8.74 -14.62
CA ALA A 201 22.77 9.14 -15.81
C ALA A 201 22.21 8.53 -17.11
N ALA A 202 21.36 7.49 -17.00
CA ALA A 202 20.78 6.78 -18.13
C ALA A 202 19.35 6.31 -17.80
N PRO A 203 18.49 6.07 -18.81
CA PRO A 203 17.12 5.59 -18.60
C PRO A 203 17.09 4.24 -17.87
N HIS A 204 16.13 4.07 -16.96
CA HIS A 204 15.88 2.84 -16.19
C HIS A 204 15.18 1.72 -17.00
N GLN A 205 14.67 2.01 -18.20
CA GLN A 205 14.02 1.05 -19.11
C GLN A 205 12.92 0.20 -18.46
N GLY A 206 12.15 0.77 -17.53
CA GLY A 206 11.08 0.07 -16.84
C GLY A 206 11.54 -1.06 -15.89
N VAL A 207 12.80 -1.10 -15.50
CA VAL A 207 13.33 -2.14 -14.59
C VAL A 207 13.20 -1.69 -13.15
N ALA A 208 12.47 -2.47 -12.34
CA ALA A 208 12.48 -2.38 -10.88
C ALA A 208 13.48 -3.39 -10.31
N TYR A 209 14.26 -2.98 -9.31
CA TYR A 209 15.22 -3.85 -8.63
C TYR A 209 14.77 -4.11 -7.20
N GLU A 210 14.79 -5.38 -6.79
CA GLU A 210 14.68 -5.82 -5.41
C GLU A 210 15.94 -6.60 -5.06
N ARG A 211 16.80 -6.03 -4.22
CA ARG A 211 18.08 -6.62 -3.88
C ARG A 211 18.15 -6.93 -2.39
N PHE A 212 18.31 -8.19 -2.06
CA PHE A 212 18.49 -8.64 -0.69
C PHE A 212 19.96 -8.54 -0.28
N LEU A 213 20.25 -7.55 0.58
CA LEU A 213 21.57 -7.35 1.18
C LEU A 213 21.65 -8.13 2.52
N ASN A 214 22.83 -8.17 3.11
CA ASN A 214 23.03 -8.87 4.39
C ASN A 214 22.37 -8.14 5.58
N ASP A 215 22.22 -6.83 5.46
CA ASP A 215 21.65 -5.90 6.45
C ASP A 215 20.18 -5.56 6.20
N GLY A 216 19.64 -5.88 5.04
CA GLY A 216 18.23 -5.67 4.70
C GLY A 216 17.99 -5.53 3.20
N PRO A 217 16.73 -5.50 2.75
CA PRO A 217 16.40 -5.29 1.35
C PRO A 217 16.64 -3.85 0.90
N LEU A 218 17.03 -3.72 -0.37
CA LEU A 218 17.16 -2.49 -1.12
C LEU A 218 16.30 -2.59 -2.37
N ALA A 219 15.33 -1.68 -2.52
CA ALA A 219 14.49 -1.58 -3.71
C ALA A 219 14.77 -0.29 -4.48
N LEU A 220 14.80 -0.40 -5.80
CA LEU A 220 14.78 0.72 -6.75
C LEU A 220 13.54 0.59 -7.61
N LEU A 221 12.68 1.58 -7.55
CA LEU A 221 11.42 1.60 -8.29
C LEU A 221 11.46 2.71 -9.35
N PRO A 222 11.20 2.41 -10.63
CA PRO A 222 11.28 3.40 -11.70
C PRO A 222 10.31 4.56 -11.48
N LEU A 223 10.79 5.79 -11.70
CA LEU A 223 10.01 7.03 -11.67
C LEU A 223 10.17 7.77 -12.99
N PRO A 224 9.22 8.63 -13.39
CA PRO A 224 9.42 9.53 -14.52
C PRO A 224 10.71 10.34 -14.41
N ASP A 225 11.15 10.92 -15.53
CA ASP A 225 12.31 11.83 -15.61
C ASP A 225 13.65 11.19 -15.20
N GLN A 226 13.87 9.95 -15.58
CA GLN A 226 15.12 9.20 -15.29
C GLN A 226 15.46 9.20 -13.80
N ARG A 227 14.48 8.88 -12.96
CA ARG A 227 14.63 8.77 -11.51
C ARG A 227 14.30 7.37 -11.02
N TYR A 228 14.80 7.05 -9.84
CA TYR A 228 14.33 5.94 -9.02
C TYR A 228 13.80 6.43 -7.68
N ALA A 229 12.73 5.82 -7.18
CA ALA A 229 12.46 5.81 -5.76
C ALA A 229 13.31 4.72 -5.11
N LEU A 230 14.10 5.11 -4.11
CA LEU A 230 14.91 4.22 -3.27
C LEU A 230 14.12 3.89 -2.01
N VAL A 231 14.07 2.59 -1.67
CA VAL A 231 13.70 2.10 -0.35
C VAL A 231 14.85 1.21 0.12
N TRP A 232 15.65 1.70 1.07
CA TRP A 232 16.80 0.97 1.58
C TRP A 232 16.62 0.68 3.07
N THR A 233 16.46 -0.58 3.39
CA THR A 233 16.17 -1.06 4.74
C THR A 233 17.42 -1.56 5.43
N GLY A 234 17.55 -1.29 6.72
CA GLY A 234 18.64 -1.79 7.54
C GLY A 234 18.34 -1.72 9.03
N PRO A 235 19.22 -2.27 9.87
CA PRO A 235 19.15 -2.07 11.32
C PRO A 235 19.06 -0.58 11.66
N ARG A 236 18.28 -0.24 12.68
CA ARG A 236 17.99 1.15 13.06
C ARG A 236 19.26 2.01 13.21
N GLU A 237 20.26 1.48 13.90
CA GLU A 237 21.56 2.15 14.10
C GLU A 237 22.30 2.41 12.78
N GLN A 238 22.22 1.47 11.84
CA GLN A 238 22.85 1.62 10.52
C GLN A 238 22.11 2.69 9.69
N VAL A 239 20.80 2.73 9.75
CA VAL A 239 19.98 3.75 9.06
C VAL A 239 20.29 5.15 9.62
N GLU A 240 20.50 5.30 10.93
CA GLU A 240 20.93 6.56 11.55
C GLU A 240 22.29 7.02 11.02
N GLN A 241 23.23 6.08 10.85
CA GLN A 241 24.54 6.39 10.24
C GLN A 241 24.39 6.84 8.79
N TRP A 242 23.58 6.16 7.97
CA TRP A 242 23.34 6.55 6.57
C TRP A 242 22.68 7.92 6.46
N LEU A 243 21.77 8.28 7.36
CA LEU A 243 21.14 9.60 7.38
C LEU A 243 22.10 10.72 7.75
N ALA A 244 23.11 10.42 8.57
CA ALA A 244 24.13 11.39 9.00
C ALA A 244 25.27 11.59 7.96
N MET A 245 25.39 10.71 6.96
CA MET A 245 26.40 10.81 5.92
C MET A 245 26.12 11.98 4.97
N ASP A 246 27.18 12.56 4.39
CA ASP A 246 27.05 13.42 3.22
C ASP A 246 26.62 12.62 1.98
N ASP A 247 26.08 13.32 0.97
CA ASP A 247 25.52 12.69 -0.23
C ASP A 247 26.56 11.89 -1.01
N ALA A 248 27.80 12.38 -1.12
CA ALA A 248 28.86 11.73 -1.90
C ALA A 248 29.27 10.39 -1.27
N THR A 249 29.40 10.36 0.07
CA THR A 249 29.72 9.16 0.83
C THR A 249 28.58 8.13 0.73
N LEU A 250 27.33 8.56 0.91
CA LEU A 250 26.18 7.68 0.83
C LEU A 250 25.98 7.11 -0.58
N LEU A 251 26.13 7.95 -1.62
CA LEU A 251 26.07 7.51 -3.02
C LEU A 251 27.15 6.48 -3.35
N THR A 252 28.36 6.63 -2.82
CA THR A 252 29.43 5.65 -2.99
C THR A 252 29.02 4.31 -2.38
N GLN A 253 28.55 4.31 -1.14
CA GLN A 253 28.06 3.10 -0.48
C GLN A 253 26.86 2.46 -1.20
N LEU A 254 25.94 3.28 -1.72
CA LEU A 254 24.80 2.80 -2.49
C LEU A 254 25.26 2.12 -3.79
N ARG A 255 26.16 2.75 -4.56
CA ARG A 255 26.67 2.20 -5.83
C ARG A 255 27.33 0.84 -5.67
N GLU A 256 28.09 0.63 -4.59
CA GLU A 256 28.72 -0.67 -4.28
C GLU A 256 27.70 -1.79 -4.03
N ARG A 257 26.47 -1.42 -3.64
CA ARG A 257 25.39 -2.34 -3.33
C ARG A 257 24.43 -2.59 -4.48
N LEU A 258 24.46 -1.75 -5.51
CA LEU A 258 23.61 -1.90 -6.68
C LEU A 258 24.03 -3.08 -7.58
N PRO A 259 23.10 -3.68 -8.32
CA PRO A 259 23.45 -4.61 -9.40
C PRO A 259 24.30 -3.92 -10.47
N ALA A 260 25.20 -4.67 -11.11
CA ALA A 260 26.10 -4.13 -12.13
C ALA A 260 25.38 -3.62 -13.39
N ASP A 261 24.17 -4.11 -13.63
CA ASP A 261 23.31 -3.72 -14.76
C ASP A 261 22.33 -2.56 -14.40
N ALA A 262 22.36 -2.08 -13.15
CA ALA A 262 21.56 -0.91 -12.78
C ALA A 262 22.16 0.38 -13.39
N PRO A 263 21.32 1.31 -13.86
CA PRO A 263 21.79 2.61 -14.36
C PRO A 263 22.61 3.36 -13.30
N PRO A 264 23.68 4.07 -13.70
CA PRO A 264 24.48 4.84 -12.75
C PRO A 264 23.67 5.93 -12.05
N VAL A 265 23.70 5.95 -10.73
CA VAL A 265 23.06 6.97 -9.89
C VAL A 265 23.97 8.20 -9.81
N THR A 266 23.44 9.38 -10.08
CA THR A 266 24.17 10.65 -10.10
C THR A 266 23.95 11.51 -8.87
N ALA A 267 22.72 11.52 -8.33
CA ALA A 267 22.33 12.31 -7.17
C ALA A 267 21.29 11.58 -6.31
N ILE A 268 21.23 11.97 -5.04
CA ILE A 268 20.20 11.55 -4.09
C ILE A 268 19.48 12.79 -3.55
N GLY A 269 18.16 12.73 -3.51
CA GLY A 269 17.31 13.77 -2.94
C GLY A 269 17.21 13.69 -1.42
N GLU A 270 16.24 14.43 -0.87
CA GLU A 270 15.96 14.41 0.57
C GLU A 270 15.71 13.00 1.07
N ARG A 271 16.32 12.65 2.18
CA ARG A 271 16.24 11.34 2.83
C ARG A 271 15.23 11.38 3.95
N GLN A 272 14.27 10.47 3.90
CA GLN A 272 13.27 10.30 4.96
C GLN A 272 13.46 8.96 5.65
N ARG A 273 13.32 8.96 6.98
CA ARG A 273 13.38 7.75 7.82
C ARG A 273 11.99 7.20 8.06
N TYR A 274 11.85 5.89 7.91
CA TYR A 274 10.62 5.16 8.18
C TYR A 274 10.88 3.99 9.12
N PRO A 275 10.36 4.02 10.37
CA PRO A 275 10.40 2.86 11.26
C PRO A 275 9.53 1.72 10.71
N LEU A 276 10.07 0.50 10.71
CA LEU A 276 9.36 -0.69 10.25
C LEU A 276 8.67 -1.39 11.42
N VAL A 277 7.46 -0.94 11.71
CA VAL A 277 6.56 -1.55 12.69
C VAL A 277 5.43 -2.26 11.94
N LEU A 278 5.30 -3.57 12.18
CA LEU A 278 4.25 -4.38 11.60
C LEU A 278 3.05 -4.38 12.56
N THR A 279 1.94 -3.83 12.11
CA THR A 279 0.67 -3.80 12.86
C THR A 279 -0.26 -4.87 12.32
N HIS A 280 -0.94 -5.59 13.19
CA HIS A 280 -1.99 -6.54 12.81
C HIS A 280 -3.17 -6.42 13.78
N ALA A 281 -4.33 -6.00 13.28
CA ALA A 281 -5.56 -5.94 14.06
C ALA A 281 -6.03 -7.35 14.43
N CYS A 282 -6.42 -7.57 15.68
CA CYS A 282 -6.88 -8.88 16.17
C CYS A 282 -8.24 -9.30 15.60
N ALA A 283 -9.01 -8.35 15.08
CA ALA A 283 -10.23 -8.59 14.33
C ALA A 283 -10.36 -7.53 13.23
N GLN A 284 -10.89 -7.91 12.07
CA GLN A 284 -11.13 -6.95 10.99
C GLN A 284 -12.54 -6.37 11.03
N ALA A 285 -13.50 -7.10 11.60
CA ALA A 285 -14.89 -6.72 11.63
C ALA A 285 -15.51 -6.97 13.00
N VAL A 286 -16.34 -6.03 13.42
CA VAL A 286 -17.27 -6.13 14.54
C VAL A 286 -18.67 -5.70 14.03
N PRO A 287 -19.76 -5.96 14.74
CA PRO A 287 -21.08 -5.52 14.28
C PRO A 287 -21.07 -4.03 13.93
N HIS A 288 -21.46 -3.71 12.71
CA HIS A 288 -21.55 -2.36 12.13
C HIS A 288 -20.23 -1.62 11.98
N ALA A 289 -19.06 -2.30 12.09
CA ALA A 289 -17.78 -1.66 11.82
C ALA A 289 -16.76 -2.63 11.24
N VAL A 290 -15.83 -2.06 10.46
CA VAL A 290 -14.71 -2.76 9.82
C VAL A 290 -13.46 -1.89 9.83
N VAL A 291 -12.29 -2.50 9.95
CA VAL A 291 -10.99 -1.84 9.82
C VAL A 291 -10.31 -2.25 8.52
N VAL A 292 -9.70 -1.30 7.79
CA VAL A 292 -9.08 -1.52 6.48
C VAL A 292 -7.72 -0.82 6.35
N GLY A 293 -6.94 -1.23 5.37
CA GLY A 293 -5.64 -0.64 5.09
C GLY A 293 -4.68 -0.75 6.28
N ASN A 294 -3.90 0.29 6.53
CA ASN A 294 -2.94 0.28 7.63
C ASN A 294 -3.60 0.22 9.02
N ALA A 295 -4.90 0.52 9.15
CA ALA A 295 -5.64 0.30 10.39
C ALA A 295 -5.87 -1.19 10.68
N ALA A 296 -5.94 -2.03 9.64
CA ALA A 296 -6.07 -3.48 9.75
C ALA A 296 -4.69 -4.17 9.82
N HIS A 297 -3.79 -3.84 8.91
CA HIS A 297 -2.47 -4.45 8.81
C HIS A 297 -1.45 -3.53 8.13
N THR A 298 -0.22 -3.50 8.66
CA THR A 298 0.95 -2.93 7.99
C THR A 298 1.91 -4.05 7.63
N LEU A 299 2.49 -3.98 6.45
CA LEU A 299 3.43 -4.97 5.93
C LEU A 299 4.85 -4.40 5.86
N HIS A 300 5.83 -5.28 5.82
CA HIS A 300 7.20 -4.88 5.46
C HIS A 300 7.20 -4.34 4.02
N PRO A 301 7.93 -3.25 3.71
CA PRO A 301 7.89 -2.59 2.39
C PRO A 301 8.52 -3.40 1.25
N VAL A 302 8.78 -4.68 1.43
CA VAL A 302 9.32 -5.59 0.41
C VAL A 302 8.34 -5.73 -0.75
N ALA A 303 8.86 -5.57 -1.95
CA ALA A 303 8.13 -5.71 -3.22
C ALA A 303 6.89 -4.80 -3.39
N GLY A 304 6.75 -3.72 -2.61
CA GLY A 304 5.64 -2.78 -2.74
C GLY A 304 4.24 -3.37 -2.52
N GLN A 305 4.11 -4.48 -1.78
CA GLN A 305 2.86 -5.23 -1.67
C GLN A 305 1.81 -4.61 -0.74
N GLY A 306 2.19 -3.67 0.15
CA GLY A 306 1.28 -3.17 1.19
C GLY A 306 0.01 -2.53 0.63
N PHE A 307 0.16 -1.58 -0.28
CA PHE A 307 -1.00 -0.90 -0.89
C PHE A 307 -1.77 -1.82 -1.84
N ASN A 308 -1.09 -2.69 -2.59
CA ASN A 308 -1.74 -3.65 -3.50
C ASN A 308 -2.61 -4.65 -2.74
N LEU A 309 -2.17 -5.15 -1.58
CA LEU A 309 -3.02 -5.97 -0.71
C LEU A 309 -4.22 -5.16 -0.20
N THR A 310 -3.98 -3.91 0.23
CA THR A 310 -5.06 -3.02 0.64
C THR A 310 -6.11 -2.85 -0.48
N VAL A 311 -5.71 -2.58 -1.73
CA VAL A 311 -6.66 -2.43 -2.85
C VAL A 311 -7.53 -3.67 -3.04
N ARG A 312 -6.94 -4.87 -2.97
CA ARG A 312 -7.72 -6.13 -3.03
C ARG A 312 -8.71 -6.27 -1.87
N ASP A 313 -8.32 -5.83 -0.67
CA ASP A 313 -9.22 -5.82 0.49
C ASP A 313 -10.35 -4.82 0.32
N LEU A 314 -10.06 -3.62 -0.17
CA LEU A 314 -11.06 -2.57 -0.42
C LEU A 314 -12.05 -2.99 -1.51
N LEU A 315 -11.58 -3.60 -2.59
CA LEU A 315 -12.43 -4.13 -3.66
C LEU A 315 -13.37 -5.22 -3.12
N ALA A 316 -12.83 -6.18 -2.35
CA ALA A 316 -13.64 -7.24 -1.74
C ALA A 316 -14.65 -6.69 -0.74
N LEU A 317 -14.29 -5.69 0.06
CA LEU A 317 -15.22 -5.02 0.97
C LEU A 317 -16.31 -4.30 0.19
N ALA A 318 -15.95 -3.48 -0.79
CA ALA A 318 -16.90 -2.69 -1.57
C ALA A 318 -17.88 -3.57 -2.35
N SER A 319 -17.40 -4.66 -2.97
CA SER A 319 -18.27 -5.62 -3.68
C SER A 319 -19.21 -6.38 -2.75
N THR A 320 -18.83 -6.55 -1.48
CA THR A 320 -19.67 -7.25 -0.49
C THR A 320 -20.71 -6.32 0.16
N VAL A 321 -20.33 -5.10 0.52
CA VAL A 321 -21.20 -4.20 1.29
C VAL A 321 -21.94 -3.19 0.40
N GLY A 322 -21.40 -2.84 -0.76
CA GLY A 322 -21.99 -1.86 -1.67
C GLY A 322 -23.43 -2.20 -2.08
N PRO A 323 -23.72 -3.41 -2.56
CA PRO A 323 -25.05 -3.81 -2.95
C PRO A 323 -25.95 -4.22 -1.76
N SER A 324 -25.42 -4.24 -0.53
CA SER A 324 -26.14 -4.77 0.63
C SER A 324 -27.14 -3.76 1.20
N ALA A 325 -28.37 -4.18 1.40
CA ALA A 325 -29.38 -3.40 2.14
C ALA A 325 -29.03 -3.24 3.64
N THR A 326 -28.14 -4.07 4.17
CA THR A 326 -27.70 -4.08 5.57
C THR A 326 -26.17 -4.15 5.66
N PRO A 327 -25.43 -3.14 5.18
CA PRO A 327 -23.96 -3.19 5.03
C PRO A 327 -23.22 -3.42 6.35
N GLY A 328 -23.78 -2.98 7.49
CA GLY A 328 -23.20 -3.16 8.81
C GLY A 328 -23.51 -4.49 9.50
N LYS A 329 -24.32 -5.37 8.88
CA LYS A 329 -24.66 -6.66 9.50
C LYS A 329 -23.41 -7.53 9.63
N LEU A 330 -23.17 -8.07 10.84
CA LEU A 330 -21.95 -8.84 11.12
C LEU A 330 -21.74 -10.01 10.15
N SER A 331 -22.79 -10.68 9.70
CA SER A 331 -22.68 -11.78 8.73
C SER A 331 -22.12 -11.33 7.37
N VAL A 332 -22.48 -10.12 6.91
CA VAL A 332 -21.97 -9.50 5.68
C VAL A 332 -20.47 -9.18 5.85
N LEU A 333 -20.11 -8.55 6.97
CA LEU A 333 -18.72 -8.19 7.26
C LEU A 333 -17.83 -9.43 7.50
N GLN A 334 -18.38 -10.50 8.10
CA GLN A 334 -17.67 -11.76 8.25
C GLN A 334 -17.47 -12.49 6.91
N GLN A 335 -18.40 -12.37 5.96
CA GLN A 335 -18.20 -12.91 4.61
C GLN A 335 -17.00 -12.25 3.95
N TYR A 336 -16.90 -10.93 4.01
CA TYR A 336 -15.72 -10.19 3.56
C TYR A 336 -14.44 -10.69 4.25
N ALA A 337 -14.41 -10.68 5.58
CA ALA A 337 -13.21 -11.02 6.35
C ALA A 337 -12.70 -12.44 6.04
N ARG A 338 -13.59 -13.45 5.99
CA ARG A 338 -13.26 -14.84 5.64
C ARG A 338 -12.74 -14.95 4.20
N GLY A 339 -13.33 -14.20 3.26
CA GLY A 339 -12.88 -14.20 1.86
C GLY A 339 -11.47 -13.65 1.69
N ARG A 340 -11.00 -12.82 2.63
CA ARG A 340 -9.68 -12.19 2.57
C ARG A 340 -8.60 -12.89 3.41
N GLU A 341 -8.99 -13.73 4.37
CA GLU A 341 -8.10 -14.33 5.37
C GLU A 341 -6.90 -15.06 4.75
N GLN A 342 -7.13 -15.88 3.72
CA GLN A 342 -6.06 -16.65 3.09
C GLN A 342 -5.06 -15.77 2.33
N ASP A 343 -5.54 -14.78 1.57
CA ASP A 343 -4.68 -13.87 0.80
C ASP A 343 -3.85 -12.98 1.74
N GLN A 344 -4.49 -12.42 2.77
CA GLN A 344 -3.82 -11.61 3.79
C GLN A 344 -2.79 -12.42 4.58
N ALA A 345 -3.13 -13.64 5.01
CA ALA A 345 -2.21 -14.52 5.72
C ALA A 345 -0.99 -14.85 4.85
N LEU A 346 -1.20 -15.19 3.57
CA LEU A 346 -0.11 -15.51 2.65
C LEU A 346 0.84 -14.33 2.46
N ILE A 347 0.30 -13.14 2.13
CA ILE A 347 1.11 -11.95 1.87
C ILE A 347 1.81 -11.46 3.15
N SER A 348 1.10 -11.45 4.29
CA SER A 348 1.68 -11.06 5.58
C SER A 348 2.81 -12.01 6.00
N GLN A 349 2.64 -13.31 5.82
CA GLN A 349 3.68 -14.29 6.08
C GLN A 349 4.85 -14.12 5.10
N ALA A 350 4.58 -13.99 3.80
CA ALA A 350 5.62 -13.78 2.80
C ALA A 350 6.44 -12.52 3.09
N SER A 351 5.79 -11.39 3.39
CA SER A 351 6.48 -10.13 3.71
C SER A 351 7.35 -10.22 4.96
N ARG A 352 6.98 -11.07 5.93
CA ARG A 352 7.75 -11.32 7.15
C ARG A 352 8.89 -12.31 6.95
N TRP A 353 8.60 -13.43 6.26
CA TRP A 353 9.56 -14.53 6.13
C TRP A 353 10.60 -14.30 5.04
N VAL A 354 10.26 -13.58 3.95
CA VAL A 354 11.20 -13.36 2.85
C VAL A 354 12.46 -12.63 3.34
N PRO A 355 12.41 -11.48 4.04
CA PRO A 355 13.61 -10.84 4.58
C PRO A 355 14.39 -11.75 5.55
N GLU A 356 13.68 -12.47 6.44
CA GLU A 356 14.31 -13.38 7.40
C GLU A 356 15.02 -14.55 6.71
N LEU A 357 14.41 -15.15 5.70
CA LEU A 357 15.04 -16.21 4.91
C LEU A 357 16.36 -15.77 4.29
N PHE A 358 16.49 -14.50 3.89
CA PHE A 358 17.73 -13.97 3.33
C PHE A 358 18.78 -13.62 4.39
N ARG A 359 18.42 -13.46 5.67
CA ARG A 359 19.34 -13.20 6.81
C ARG A 359 20.03 -14.46 7.33
N VAL A 360 19.39 -15.64 7.25
CA VAL A 360 19.96 -16.89 7.75
C VAL A 360 21.19 -17.29 6.93
N GLN A 361 22.37 -17.32 7.57
CA GLN A 361 23.67 -17.61 6.92
C GLN A 361 24.11 -19.08 7.06
N GLN A 362 23.35 -19.93 7.73
CA GLN A 362 23.72 -21.33 7.92
C GLN A 362 23.86 -22.07 6.57
N PRO A 363 24.95 -22.83 6.32
CA PRO A 363 25.26 -23.39 5.01
C PRO A 363 24.17 -24.27 4.43
N LEU A 364 23.54 -25.13 5.22
CA LEU A 364 22.45 -26.01 4.79
C LEU A 364 21.20 -25.26 4.29
N PHE A 365 20.79 -24.24 5.04
CA PHE A 365 19.67 -23.37 4.66
C PHE A 365 20.01 -22.45 3.48
N ALA A 366 21.29 -22.05 3.36
CA ALA A 366 21.76 -21.25 2.24
C ALA A 366 21.69 -22.02 0.92
N HIS A 367 22.00 -23.32 0.90
CA HIS A 367 21.94 -24.17 -0.30
C HIS A 367 20.49 -24.53 -0.68
N SER A 368 19.63 -24.89 0.27
CA SER A 368 18.22 -25.19 -0.01
C SER A 368 17.46 -23.99 -0.55
N ARG A 369 17.74 -22.79 -0.04
CA ARG A 369 17.18 -21.53 -0.53
C ARG A 369 17.70 -21.18 -1.92
N GLN A 370 18.99 -21.39 -2.19
CA GLN A 370 19.59 -21.19 -3.51
C GLN A 370 18.98 -22.14 -4.55
N LEU A 371 18.74 -23.40 -4.16
CA LEU A 371 17.98 -24.34 -4.97
C LEU A 371 16.55 -23.89 -5.19
N GLY A 372 15.88 -23.28 -4.23
CA GLY A 372 14.54 -22.71 -4.37
C GLY A 372 14.48 -21.53 -5.34
N LEU A 373 15.44 -20.60 -5.30
CA LEU A 373 15.54 -19.50 -6.26
C LEU A 373 15.89 -19.99 -7.66
N VAL A 374 16.83 -20.94 -7.77
CA VAL A 374 17.17 -21.60 -9.05
C VAL A 374 15.97 -22.37 -9.58
N ALA A 375 15.20 -23.04 -8.72
CA ALA A 375 13.98 -23.74 -9.13
C ALA A 375 12.90 -22.76 -9.66
N LEU A 376 12.74 -21.60 -9.02
CA LEU A 376 11.87 -20.53 -9.52
C LEU A 376 12.34 -19.97 -10.87
N ASP A 377 13.66 -19.90 -11.08
CA ASP A 377 14.25 -19.44 -12.34
C ASP A 377 14.12 -20.46 -13.47
N ILE A 378 14.31 -21.77 -13.13
CA ILE A 378 14.31 -22.88 -14.10
C ILE A 378 12.89 -23.40 -14.40
N LEU A 379 11.93 -23.26 -13.48
CA LEU A 379 10.57 -23.77 -13.63
C LEU A 379 9.58 -22.63 -13.96
N PRO A 380 9.30 -22.37 -15.24
CA PRO A 380 8.47 -21.24 -15.68
C PRO A 380 7.08 -21.22 -15.03
N GLY A 381 6.48 -22.38 -14.79
CA GLY A 381 5.15 -22.47 -14.16
C GLY A 381 5.12 -22.00 -12.70
N LEU A 382 6.17 -22.25 -11.90
CA LEU A 382 6.27 -21.78 -10.53
C LEU A 382 6.54 -20.26 -10.50
N ARG A 383 7.41 -19.78 -11.39
CA ARG A 383 7.71 -18.35 -11.55
C ARG A 383 6.48 -17.56 -11.95
N SER A 384 5.77 -18.01 -12.98
CA SER A 384 4.54 -17.37 -13.46
C SER A 384 3.43 -17.38 -12.38
N GLY A 385 3.22 -18.51 -11.69
CA GLY A 385 2.27 -18.58 -10.59
C GLY A 385 2.58 -17.59 -9.45
N PHE A 386 3.87 -17.41 -9.12
CA PHE A 386 4.30 -16.40 -8.15
C PHE A 386 4.12 -14.98 -8.68
N ALA A 387 4.56 -14.72 -9.93
CA ALA A 387 4.44 -13.40 -10.57
C ALA A 387 2.97 -12.97 -10.69
N ARG A 388 2.07 -13.83 -11.18
CA ARG A 388 0.63 -13.54 -11.28
C ARG A 388 0.02 -13.22 -9.92
N ARG A 389 0.35 -14.00 -8.90
CA ARG A 389 -0.14 -13.75 -7.53
C ARG A 389 0.40 -12.44 -6.94
N ALA A 390 1.68 -12.11 -7.20
CA ALA A 390 2.26 -10.84 -6.81
C ALA A 390 1.63 -9.64 -7.56
N MET A 391 1.21 -9.87 -8.81
CA MET A 391 0.47 -8.89 -9.61
C MET A 391 -1.01 -8.76 -9.20
N GLY A 392 -1.55 -9.69 -8.40
CA GLY A 392 -2.97 -9.71 -8.03
C GLY A 392 -3.89 -10.20 -9.14
N LEU A 393 -3.36 -11.10 -10.00
CA LEU A 393 -4.05 -11.72 -11.14
C LEU A 393 -4.38 -13.19 -10.88
#